data_71d555c299722c3c74956808acfc482e
#
_entry.id   71d555c299722c3c74956808acfc482e
#
_cell.length_a   1.000
_cell.length_b   1.000
_cell.length_c   1.000
_cell.angle_alpha   90.00
_cell.angle_beta   90.00
_cell.angle_gamma   90.00
#
_symmetry.space_group_name_H-M   'P 1'
#
loop_
_entity.id
_entity.type
_entity.pdbx_description
1 polymer ?
#
loop_
_entity_poly.entity_id
_entity_poly.type
_entity_poly.pdbx_seq_one_letter_code
_entity_poly.pdbx_strand_id
1 'polypeptide(L)'
;FFSEATVRYEMHEWPVDGLEARGNGRIICYDPKTGTTRTVLRGLKFPNGICVASDGQSILYAETFGCTIKRYWFDGPKAGKVETVLDNLPGYPDNINLASDGNYWLAMVGMRSPALDLAWRMPGFRKRMGKRVPIDEWLFPNINTGCVIKFNERGEVLDSLWDLRGVNHPMITSMREHRGYLYLGGIANNRIGRYKLTGADPDFVQYDRRWGKSR
;
A
#
# COMPACT_ATOMS: atom_id res chain seq x y z
N PHE A 1 -12.22 7.59 4.57
CA PHE A 1 -11.63 6.32 5.03
C PHE A 1 -10.16 6.55 5.34
N PHE A 2 -9.66 5.87 6.35
CA PHE A 2 -8.23 5.83 6.68
C PHE A 2 -7.88 4.47 7.28
N SER A 3 -6.63 4.05 7.06
CA SER A 3 -6.08 2.81 7.58
C SER A 3 -5.38 3.06 8.91
N GLU A 4 -5.51 2.11 9.82
CA GLU A 4 -4.67 1.97 11.00
C GLU A 4 -3.93 0.64 10.86
N ALA A 5 -2.63 0.73 10.62
CA ALA A 5 -1.80 -0.40 10.24
C ALA A 5 -1.78 -1.49 11.30
N THR A 6 -1.74 -1.10 12.57
CA THR A 6 -1.81 -2.01 13.71
C THR A 6 -2.45 -1.30 14.91
N VAL A 7 -3.29 -2.01 15.65
CA VAL A 7 -3.87 -1.55 16.94
C VAL A 7 -3.07 -2.06 18.14
N ARG A 8 -1.97 -2.79 17.89
CA ARG A 8 -1.24 -3.52 18.92
C ARG A 8 0.14 -2.97 19.20
N TYR A 9 0.80 -2.45 18.17
CA TYR A 9 2.19 -2.04 18.22
C TYR A 9 2.33 -0.55 17.97
N GLU A 10 3.34 0.07 18.57
CA GLU A 10 3.69 1.46 18.32
C GLU A 10 4.48 1.59 17.00
N MET A 11 4.69 2.85 16.56
CA MET A 11 5.33 3.12 15.27
C MET A 11 6.74 2.50 15.15
N HIS A 12 7.51 2.48 16.21
CA HIS A 12 8.86 1.90 16.20
C HIS A 12 8.86 0.36 16.28
N GLU A 13 7.73 -0.25 16.60
CA GLU A 13 7.55 -1.70 16.71
C GLU A 13 6.88 -2.32 15.48
N TRP A 14 6.60 -1.54 14.44
CA TRP A 14 5.91 -2.05 13.24
C TRP A 14 6.51 -3.34 12.64
N PRO A 15 7.85 -3.57 12.71
CA PRO A 15 8.42 -4.81 12.21
C PRO A 15 7.97 -6.04 13.00
N VAL A 16 7.66 -5.88 14.28
CA VAL A 16 7.12 -6.98 15.12
C VAL A 16 5.75 -7.41 14.62
N ASP A 17 4.91 -6.45 14.22
CA ASP A 17 3.60 -6.74 13.62
C ASP A 17 3.76 -7.59 12.35
N GLY A 18 4.70 -7.20 11.48
CA GLY A 18 5.03 -7.97 10.28
C GLY A 18 5.52 -9.37 10.59
N LEU A 19 6.38 -9.54 11.58
CA LEU A 19 6.87 -10.85 12.01
C LEU A 19 5.77 -11.70 12.64
N GLU A 20 4.85 -11.08 13.39
CA GLU A 20 3.76 -11.79 14.06
C GLU A 20 2.78 -12.44 13.06
N ALA A 21 2.65 -11.87 11.86
CA ALA A 21 1.78 -12.33 10.78
C ALA A 21 0.30 -12.44 11.17
N ARG A 22 -0.14 -11.56 12.05
CA ARG A 22 -1.55 -11.48 12.48
C ARG A 22 -2.26 -10.29 11.81
N GLY A 23 -3.58 -10.35 11.79
CA GLY A 23 -4.40 -9.23 11.34
C GLY A 23 -4.68 -8.27 12.49
N ASN A 24 -3.73 -7.38 12.80
CA ASN A 24 -3.88 -6.40 13.87
C ASN A 24 -4.39 -5.04 13.37
N GLY A 25 -4.53 -4.87 12.05
CA GLY A 25 -4.95 -3.61 11.46
C GLY A 25 -6.44 -3.50 11.20
N ARG A 26 -6.87 -2.27 10.89
CA ARG A 26 -8.27 -1.95 10.57
C ARG A 26 -8.39 -0.79 9.60
N ILE A 27 -9.57 -0.68 8.96
CA ILE A 27 -9.97 0.51 8.20
C ILE A 27 -11.13 1.18 8.93
N ILE A 28 -11.05 2.50 9.03
CA ILE A 28 -11.97 3.36 9.72
C ILE A 28 -12.60 4.32 8.71
N CYS A 29 -13.91 4.54 8.86
CA CYS A 29 -14.66 5.53 8.13
C CYS A 29 -15.05 6.67 9.08
N TYR A 30 -14.76 7.90 8.69
CA TYR A 30 -15.25 9.12 9.33
C TYR A 30 -16.41 9.69 8.51
N ASP A 31 -17.51 10.00 9.16
CA ASP A 31 -18.65 10.71 8.56
C ASP A 31 -18.63 12.18 9.02
N PRO A 32 -18.33 13.12 8.12
CA PRO A 32 -18.27 14.53 8.47
C PRO A 32 -19.64 15.15 8.82
N LYS A 33 -20.74 14.52 8.41
CA LYS A 33 -22.10 15.03 8.70
C LYS A 33 -22.48 14.78 10.15
N THR A 34 -22.08 13.65 10.70
CA THR A 34 -22.41 13.25 12.07
C THR A 34 -21.24 13.48 13.03
N GLY A 35 -20.03 13.75 12.52
CA GLY A 35 -18.81 13.87 13.31
C GLY A 35 -18.34 12.54 13.91
N THR A 36 -18.88 11.40 13.46
CA THR A 36 -18.59 10.09 14.04
C THR A 36 -17.62 9.25 13.23
N THR A 37 -16.90 8.37 13.90
CA THR A 37 -16.04 7.36 13.28
C THR A 37 -16.58 5.96 13.54
N ARG A 38 -16.41 5.07 12.57
CA ARG A 38 -16.71 3.65 12.73
C ARG A 38 -15.66 2.79 12.07
N THR A 39 -15.27 1.69 12.68
CA THR A 39 -14.42 0.69 12.03
C THR A 39 -15.26 -0.09 11.02
N VAL A 40 -14.82 -0.13 9.78
CA VAL A 40 -15.52 -0.84 8.70
C VAL A 40 -14.90 -2.20 8.38
N LEU A 41 -13.59 -2.34 8.56
CA LEU A 41 -12.88 -3.61 8.40
C LEU A 41 -11.92 -3.82 9.56
N ARG A 42 -11.77 -5.08 10.00
CA ARG A 42 -10.84 -5.52 11.07
C ARG A 42 -10.08 -6.76 10.63
N GLY A 43 -9.04 -7.10 11.36
CA GLY A 43 -8.28 -8.31 11.13
C GLY A 43 -7.40 -8.23 9.88
N LEU A 44 -6.95 -7.03 9.52
CA LEU A 44 -6.15 -6.78 8.33
C LEU A 44 -4.64 -6.88 8.64
N LYS A 45 -3.88 -7.39 7.67
CA LYS A 45 -2.43 -7.58 7.81
C LYS A 45 -1.67 -6.31 7.41
N PHE A 46 -1.60 -5.36 8.31
CA PHE A 46 -0.95 -4.07 8.11
C PHE A 46 -1.57 -3.30 6.93
N PRO A 47 -2.84 -2.89 7.00
CA PRO A 47 -3.46 -2.09 5.95
C PRO A 47 -2.74 -0.75 5.83
N ASN A 48 -2.44 -0.35 4.58
CA ASN A 48 -1.65 0.83 4.27
C ASN A 48 -2.43 1.74 3.31
N GLY A 49 -2.01 1.89 2.07
CA GLY A 49 -2.62 2.79 1.12
C GLY A 49 -4.10 2.52 0.87
N ILE A 50 -4.88 3.59 0.76
CA ILE A 50 -6.30 3.56 0.42
C ILE A 50 -6.54 4.50 -0.75
N CYS A 51 -7.23 4.02 -1.78
CA CYS A 51 -7.68 4.82 -2.91
C CYS A 51 -9.17 4.56 -3.18
N VAL A 52 -9.95 5.62 -3.39
CA VAL A 52 -11.33 5.45 -3.86
C VAL A 52 -11.29 4.93 -5.29
N ALA A 53 -12.04 3.88 -5.56
CA ALA A 53 -12.14 3.30 -6.89
C ALA A 53 -12.91 4.21 -7.87
N SER A 54 -12.76 3.96 -9.16
CA SER A 54 -13.35 4.77 -10.22
C SER A 54 -14.89 4.81 -10.17
N ASP A 55 -15.50 3.75 -9.63
CA ASP A 55 -16.95 3.64 -9.44
C ASP A 55 -17.52 4.57 -8.35
N GLY A 56 -16.67 5.12 -7.48
CA GLY A 56 -17.07 5.95 -6.35
C GLY A 56 -17.87 5.22 -5.26
N GLN A 57 -18.00 3.89 -5.34
CA GLN A 57 -18.75 3.04 -4.41
C GLN A 57 -17.88 2.08 -3.61
N SER A 58 -16.60 2.02 -3.94
CA SER A 58 -15.63 1.14 -3.29
C SER A 58 -14.30 1.84 -3.02
N ILE A 59 -13.51 1.25 -2.13
CA ILE A 59 -12.11 1.61 -1.93
C ILE A 59 -11.23 0.42 -2.27
N LEU A 60 -10.09 0.70 -2.90
CA LEU A 60 -8.95 -0.21 -2.96
C LEU A 60 -8.07 0.03 -1.74
N TYR A 61 -7.56 -1.03 -1.14
CA TYR A 61 -6.63 -0.92 -0.03
C TYR A 61 -5.52 -1.98 -0.09
N ALA A 62 -4.34 -1.59 0.36
CA ALA A 62 -3.18 -2.46 0.44
C ALA A 62 -3.14 -3.17 1.80
N GLU A 63 -2.84 -4.47 1.81
CA GLU A 63 -2.36 -5.17 3.00
C GLU A 63 -0.88 -5.47 2.83
N THR A 64 -0.01 -4.69 3.46
CA THR A 64 1.45 -4.75 3.28
C THR A 64 1.99 -6.15 3.55
N PHE A 65 1.73 -6.71 4.73
CA PHE A 65 2.16 -8.07 5.08
C PHE A 65 1.24 -9.18 4.57
N GLY A 66 0.14 -8.81 3.93
CA GLY A 66 -0.68 -9.72 3.12
C GLY A 66 -0.15 -9.90 1.70
N CYS A 67 0.71 -8.99 1.22
CA CYS A 67 1.14 -8.88 -0.17
C CYS A 67 -0.04 -8.87 -1.14
N THR A 68 -1.11 -8.11 -0.81
CA THR A 68 -2.36 -8.10 -1.55
C THR A 68 -2.92 -6.70 -1.71
N ILE A 69 -3.69 -6.49 -2.77
CA ILE A 69 -4.62 -5.37 -2.90
C ILE A 69 -6.03 -5.94 -2.87
N LYS A 70 -6.86 -5.34 -2.03
CA LYS A 70 -8.25 -5.72 -1.89
C LYS A 70 -9.17 -4.54 -2.16
N ARG A 71 -10.42 -4.84 -2.46
CA ARG A 71 -11.51 -3.88 -2.64
C ARG A 71 -12.55 -4.08 -1.56
N TYR A 72 -12.97 -3.01 -0.93
CA TYR A 72 -14.11 -2.98 -0.03
C TYR A 72 -15.21 -2.09 -0.60
N TRP A 73 -16.38 -2.66 -0.78
CA TRP A 73 -17.57 -1.98 -1.25
C TRP A 73 -18.28 -1.31 -0.08
N PHE A 74 -18.31 0.00 -0.05
CA PHE A 74 -18.98 0.74 1.02
C PHE A 74 -20.38 1.22 0.64
N ASP A 75 -20.74 1.14 -0.66
CA ASP A 75 -22.02 1.54 -1.20
C ASP A 75 -22.43 0.62 -2.38
N GLY A 76 -23.68 0.78 -2.85
CA GLY A 76 -24.24 0.04 -3.97
C GLY A 76 -24.64 -1.40 -3.65
N PRO A 77 -24.95 -2.21 -4.70
CA PRO A 77 -25.47 -3.58 -4.51
C PRO A 77 -24.49 -4.55 -3.84
N LYS A 78 -23.21 -4.23 -3.84
CA LYS A 78 -22.14 -5.02 -3.21
C LYS A 78 -21.73 -4.49 -1.84
N ALA A 79 -22.44 -3.52 -1.26
CA ALA A 79 -22.07 -2.92 0.01
C ALA A 79 -21.77 -3.97 1.10
N GLY A 80 -20.66 -3.79 1.81
CA GLY A 80 -20.15 -4.71 2.83
C GLY A 80 -19.27 -5.84 2.30
N LYS A 81 -19.19 -6.06 0.98
CA LYS A 81 -18.34 -7.12 0.40
C LYS A 81 -16.87 -6.68 0.32
N VAL A 82 -15.99 -7.70 0.44
CA VAL A 82 -14.54 -7.57 0.21
C VAL A 82 -14.17 -8.53 -0.92
N GLU A 83 -13.39 -8.04 -1.87
CA GLU A 83 -12.88 -8.80 -3.01
C GLU A 83 -11.35 -8.62 -3.09
N THR A 84 -10.63 -9.66 -3.49
CA THR A 84 -9.20 -9.55 -3.78
C THR A 84 -9.02 -9.07 -5.23
N VAL A 85 -8.22 -8.03 -5.42
CA VAL A 85 -7.90 -7.47 -6.74
C VAL A 85 -6.54 -7.98 -7.21
N LEU A 86 -5.51 -7.86 -6.38
CA LEU A 86 -4.18 -8.42 -6.62
C LEU A 86 -3.80 -9.32 -5.46
N ASP A 87 -3.26 -10.48 -5.75
CA ASP A 87 -2.76 -11.42 -4.75
C ASP A 87 -1.32 -11.82 -5.04
N ASN A 88 -0.64 -12.29 -4.02
CA ASN A 88 0.71 -12.82 -4.12
C ASN A 88 1.69 -11.85 -4.81
N LEU A 89 1.62 -10.58 -4.46
CA LEU A 89 2.53 -9.55 -4.98
C LEU A 89 4.00 -9.90 -4.69
N PRO A 90 4.94 -9.51 -5.58
CA PRO A 90 6.37 -9.79 -5.41
C PRO A 90 7.03 -8.92 -4.34
N GLY A 91 6.34 -7.95 -3.80
CA GLY A 91 6.80 -7.02 -2.78
C GLY A 91 5.71 -6.65 -1.79
N TYR A 92 6.06 -5.77 -0.87
CA TYR A 92 5.18 -5.27 0.17
C TYR A 92 4.46 -4.01 -0.32
N PRO A 93 3.14 -4.09 -0.64
CA PRO A 93 2.39 -2.94 -1.13
C PRO A 93 2.25 -1.86 -0.06
N ASP A 94 2.38 -0.61 -0.48
CA ASP A 94 2.26 0.57 0.37
C ASP A 94 1.11 1.47 -0.16
N ASN A 95 1.36 2.67 -0.63
CA ASN A 95 0.32 3.57 -1.08
C ASN A 95 -0.19 3.27 -2.49
N ILE A 96 -1.50 3.55 -2.69
CA ILE A 96 -2.20 3.41 -3.96
C ILE A 96 -2.68 4.80 -4.39
N ASN A 97 -2.48 5.16 -5.65
CA ASN A 97 -3.00 6.41 -6.22
C ASN A 97 -3.57 6.20 -7.61
N LEU A 98 -4.56 7.03 -7.96
CA LEU A 98 -5.17 7.04 -9.28
C LEU A 98 -4.17 7.52 -10.33
N ALA A 99 -4.16 6.87 -11.50
CA ALA A 99 -3.45 7.29 -12.70
C ALA A 99 -4.38 8.09 -13.63
N SER A 100 -3.79 8.85 -14.57
CA SER A 100 -4.53 9.70 -15.52
C SER A 100 -5.45 8.93 -16.47
N ASP A 101 -5.16 7.66 -16.70
CA ASP A 101 -5.95 6.77 -17.57
C ASP A 101 -7.03 5.96 -16.83
N GLY A 102 -7.30 6.30 -15.56
CA GLY A 102 -8.29 5.61 -14.72
C GLY A 102 -7.80 4.32 -14.07
N ASN A 103 -6.54 3.92 -14.30
CA ASN A 103 -5.87 2.84 -13.61
C ASN A 103 -5.22 3.33 -12.31
N TYR A 104 -4.43 2.49 -11.67
CA TYR A 104 -3.85 2.78 -10.36
C TYR A 104 -2.36 2.55 -10.35
N TRP A 105 -1.63 3.46 -9.69
CA TRP A 105 -0.24 3.28 -9.30
C TRP A 105 -0.16 2.72 -7.89
N LEU A 106 0.75 1.77 -7.67
CA LEU A 106 1.04 1.13 -6.39
C LEU A 106 2.52 1.19 -6.11
N ALA A 107 2.89 1.77 -4.99
CA ALA A 107 4.25 1.71 -4.45
C ALA A 107 4.48 0.37 -3.74
N MET A 108 5.67 -0.18 -3.90
CA MET A 108 6.15 -1.31 -3.11
C MET A 108 7.36 -0.87 -2.28
N VAL A 109 7.20 -0.85 -0.96
CA VAL A 109 8.23 -0.37 -0.03
C VAL A 109 9.46 -1.28 0.02
N GLY A 110 9.31 -2.53 -0.38
CA GLY A 110 10.39 -3.50 -0.47
C GLY A 110 9.92 -4.77 -1.17
N MET A 111 10.89 -5.59 -1.55
CA MET A 111 10.62 -6.88 -2.16
C MET A 111 10.36 -7.95 -1.08
N ARG A 112 9.56 -8.94 -1.43
CA ARG A 112 9.20 -10.02 -0.53
C ARG A 112 10.42 -10.82 -0.08
N SER A 113 10.52 -11.06 1.22
CA SER A 113 11.63 -11.79 1.83
C SER A 113 11.32 -13.28 1.96
N PRO A 114 12.10 -14.18 1.33
CA PRO A 114 11.95 -15.62 1.56
C PRO A 114 12.10 -16.01 3.03
N ALA A 115 12.94 -15.32 3.79
CA ALA A 115 13.12 -15.55 5.22
C ALA A 115 11.87 -15.19 6.02
N LEU A 116 11.20 -14.09 5.68
CA LEU A 116 9.95 -13.69 6.31
C LEU A 116 8.81 -14.64 5.93
N ASP A 117 8.72 -15.04 4.66
CA ASP A 117 7.77 -16.07 4.21
C ASP A 117 7.93 -17.38 4.97
N LEU A 118 9.18 -17.81 5.21
CA LEU A 118 9.48 -18.98 6.01
C LEU A 118 9.05 -18.79 7.47
N ALA A 119 9.34 -17.62 8.05
CA ALA A 119 8.96 -17.29 9.42
C ALA A 119 7.42 -17.33 9.60
N TRP A 120 6.67 -16.88 8.61
CA TRP A 120 5.21 -16.95 8.67
C TRP A 120 4.66 -18.38 8.62
N ARG A 121 5.32 -19.28 7.88
CA ARG A 121 4.93 -20.70 7.77
C ARG A 121 5.40 -21.54 8.97
N MET A 122 6.49 -21.13 9.63
CA MET A 122 7.15 -21.90 10.69
C MET A 122 7.18 -21.14 12.02
N PRO A 123 6.17 -21.27 12.89
CA PRO A 123 6.10 -20.53 14.15
C PRO A 123 7.31 -20.71 15.06
N GLY A 124 7.89 -21.90 15.08
CA GLY A 124 9.12 -22.16 15.85
C GLY A 124 10.36 -21.43 15.34
N PHE A 125 10.51 -21.33 14.02
CA PHE A 125 11.54 -20.52 13.39
C PHE A 125 11.32 -19.04 13.68
N ARG A 126 10.10 -18.53 13.47
CA ARG A 126 9.71 -17.16 13.79
C ARG A 126 10.03 -16.75 15.23
N LYS A 127 9.68 -17.61 16.19
CA LYS A 127 9.98 -17.37 17.61
C LYS A 127 11.49 -17.29 17.89
N ARG A 128 12.29 -18.10 17.21
CA ARG A 128 13.76 -18.03 17.33
C ARG A 128 14.31 -16.77 16.67
N MET A 129 13.84 -16.40 15.50
CA MET A 129 14.22 -15.13 14.84
C MET A 129 13.95 -13.94 15.76
N GLY A 130 12.72 -13.77 16.24
CA GLY A 130 12.35 -12.64 17.09
C GLY A 130 13.09 -12.58 18.43
N LYS A 131 13.76 -13.67 18.86
CA LYS A 131 14.56 -13.69 20.08
C LYS A 131 16.07 -13.42 19.85
N ARG A 132 16.58 -13.69 18.66
CA ARG A 132 18.02 -13.74 18.38
C ARG A 132 18.51 -12.73 17.38
N VAL A 133 17.64 -12.23 16.53
CA VAL A 133 17.99 -11.27 15.50
C VAL A 133 17.30 -9.95 15.84
N PRO A 134 18.04 -8.85 15.96
CA PRO A 134 17.44 -7.52 16.12
C PRO A 134 16.40 -7.27 15.02
N ILE A 135 15.30 -6.67 15.41
CA ILE A 135 14.14 -6.50 14.53
C ILE A 135 14.51 -5.75 13.26
N ASP A 136 15.37 -4.77 13.37
CA ASP A 136 15.80 -3.95 12.24
C ASP A 136 16.66 -4.70 11.22
N GLU A 137 17.36 -5.76 11.62
CA GLU A 137 18.31 -6.46 10.75
C GLU A 137 17.65 -7.45 9.80
N TRP A 138 16.55 -8.09 10.15
CA TRP A 138 15.95 -9.11 9.28
C TRP A 138 14.92 -8.57 8.26
N LEU A 139 14.51 -7.32 8.39
CA LEU A 139 13.68 -6.64 7.39
C LEU A 139 14.49 -5.95 6.29
N PHE A 140 15.66 -5.46 6.63
CA PHE A 140 16.45 -4.55 5.79
C PHE A 140 17.08 -5.12 4.52
N PRO A 141 17.45 -6.40 4.36
CA PRO A 141 18.12 -6.83 3.13
C PRO A 141 17.28 -6.68 1.87
N ASN A 142 15.94 -6.58 1.99
CA ASN A 142 15.02 -6.64 0.86
C ASN A 142 14.38 -5.31 0.49
N ILE A 143 14.69 -4.24 1.20
CA ILE A 143 14.08 -2.94 0.98
C ILE A 143 14.94 -1.96 0.16
N ASN A 144 16.11 -2.39 -0.29
CA ASN A 144 16.99 -1.57 -1.14
C ASN A 144 16.57 -1.54 -2.61
N THR A 145 15.35 -1.92 -2.93
CA THR A 145 14.82 -1.88 -4.30
C THR A 145 13.72 -0.83 -4.38
N GLY A 146 13.77 -0.01 -5.41
CA GLY A 146 12.66 0.86 -5.77
C GLY A 146 11.72 0.13 -6.73
N CYS A 147 10.43 0.08 -6.41
CA CYS A 147 9.43 -0.51 -7.28
C CYS A 147 8.09 0.22 -7.21
N VAL A 148 7.53 0.48 -8.39
CA VAL A 148 6.16 0.95 -8.57
C VAL A 148 5.53 0.13 -9.67
N ILE A 149 4.30 -0.34 -9.45
CA ILE A 149 3.53 -1.02 -10.48
C ILE A 149 2.28 -0.23 -10.85
N LYS A 150 1.81 -0.41 -12.09
CA LYS A 150 0.53 0.09 -12.56
C LYS A 150 -0.42 -1.09 -12.74
N PHE A 151 -1.65 -0.97 -12.24
CA PHE A 151 -2.62 -2.05 -12.33
C PHE A 151 -4.04 -1.51 -12.55
N ASN A 152 -4.94 -2.38 -13.00
CA ASN A 152 -6.35 -2.06 -13.19
C ASN A 152 -7.25 -2.78 -12.15
N GLU A 153 -8.52 -2.45 -12.16
CA GLU A 153 -9.53 -3.01 -11.25
C GLU A 153 -9.83 -4.50 -11.47
N ARG A 154 -9.37 -5.09 -12.60
CA ARG A 154 -9.46 -6.53 -12.88
C ARG A 154 -8.30 -7.33 -12.30
N GLY A 155 -7.33 -6.67 -11.68
CA GLY A 155 -6.13 -7.31 -11.12
C GLY A 155 -5.06 -7.60 -12.16
N GLU A 156 -5.07 -6.89 -13.29
CA GLU A 156 -4.02 -7.00 -14.31
C GLU A 156 -2.94 -5.96 -14.03
N VAL A 157 -1.68 -6.40 -13.95
CA VAL A 157 -0.51 -5.52 -13.91
C VAL A 157 -0.24 -5.04 -15.33
N LEU A 158 -0.27 -3.72 -15.53
CA LEU A 158 -0.17 -3.08 -16.84
C LEU A 158 1.24 -2.59 -17.15
N ASP A 159 1.97 -2.16 -16.12
CA ASP A 159 3.33 -1.59 -16.22
C ASP A 159 4.07 -1.72 -14.89
N SER A 160 5.39 -1.63 -14.94
CA SER A 160 6.22 -1.62 -13.74
C SER A 160 7.50 -0.81 -13.95
N LEU A 161 7.86 -0.01 -12.95
CA LEU A 161 9.09 0.79 -12.91
C LEU A 161 9.99 0.27 -11.79
N TRP A 162 11.24 0.02 -12.11
CA TRP A 162 12.18 -0.63 -11.20
C TRP A 162 13.49 0.13 -11.06
N ASP A 163 13.94 0.30 -9.84
CA ASP A 163 15.33 0.57 -9.48
C ASP A 163 15.87 -0.62 -8.68
N LEU A 164 16.29 -1.66 -9.42
CA LEU A 164 16.66 -2.95 -8.83
C LEU A 164 17.81 -2.88 -7.81
N ARG A 165 18.68 -1.90 -7.96
CA ARG A 165 19.83 -1.70 -7.05
C ARG A 165 19.57 -0.65 -5.99
N GLY A 166 18.43 0.04 -6.06
CA GLY A 166 18.08 1.11 -5.14
C GLY A 166 19.06 2.29 -5.12
N VAL A 167 19.77 2.52 -6.22
CA VAL A 167 20.78 3.58 -6.31
C VAL A 167 20.13 4.94 -6.43
N ASN A 168 19.02 5.02 -7.15
CA ASN A 168 18.35 6.27 -7.43
C ASN A 168 17.25 6.55 -6.40
N HIS A 169 16.36 5.57 -6.16
CA HIS A 169 15.20 5.79 -5.32
C HIS A 169 14.69 4.48 -4.67
N PRO A 170 15.39 3.95 -3.66
CA PRO A 170 14.95 2.76 -2.93
C PRO A 170 13.73 3.05 -2.06
N MET A 171 13.09 2.02 -1.54
CA MET A 171 12.01 2.10 -0.54
C MET A 171 10.92 3.09 -0.92
N ILE A 172 10.37 2.95 -2.12
CA ILE A 172 9.27 3.81 -2.56
C ILE A 172 8.02 3.45 -1.77
N THR A 173 7.52 4.41 -0.98
CA THR A 173 6.30 4.24 -0.19
C THR A 173 5.11 4.97 -0.78
N SER A 174 5.37 6.00 -1.58
CA SER A 174 4.30 6.78 -2.20
C SER A 174 4.69 7.24 -3.59
N MET A 175 3.69 7.48 -4.42
CA MET A 175 3.85 8.07 -5.75
C MET A 175 2.62 8.90 -6.10
N ARG A 176 2.82 9.88 -6.97
CA ARG A 176 1.72 10.68 -7.49
C ARG A 176 1.97 11.07 -8.93
N GLU A 177 1.01 10.77 -9.79
CA GLU A 177 1.02 11.25 -11.16
C GLU A 177 0.55 12.71 -11.21
N HIS A 178 1.30 13.55 -11.89
CA HIS A 178 0.98 14.95 -12.06
C HIS A 178 1.64 15.49 -13.32
N ARG A 179 0.84 16.04 -14.24
CA ARG A 179 1.28 16.69 -15.48
C ARG A 179 2.31 15.88 -16.28
N GLY A 180 1.99 14.62 -16.55
CA GLY A 180 2.83 13.72 -17.35
C GLY A 180 4.06 13.15 -16.64
N TYR A 181 4.19 13.37 -15.33
CA TYR A 181 5.25 12.82 -14.50
C TYR A 181 4.71 12.01 -13.34
N LEU A 182 5.46 11.00 -12.94
CA LEU A 182 5.26 10.28 -11.68
C LEU A 182 6.28 10.79 -10.66
N TYR A 183 5.79 11.39 -9.59
CA TYR A 183 6.61 11.81 -8.45
C TYR A 183 6.67 10.69 -7.44
N LEU A 184 7.86 10.40 -6.92
CA LEU A 184 8.14 9.27 -6.06
C LEU A 184 8.62 9.75 -4.69
N GLY A 185 7.98 9.30 -3.64
CA GLY A 185 8.37 9.50 -2.25
C GLY A 185 8.80 8.20 -1.61
N GLY A 186 9.69 8.27 -0.62
CA GLY A 186 10.17 7.10 0.10
C GLY A 186 10.57 7.43 1.53
N ILE A 187 10.54 6.43 2.41
CA ILE A 187 10.82 6.62 3.84
C ILE A 187 12.29 6.99 4.11
N ALA A 188 13.22 6.37 3.39
CA ALA A 188 14.65 6.54 3.63
C ALA A 188 15.35 7.43 2.60
N ASN A 189 14.57 8.13 1.78
CA ASN A 189 15.10 9.01 0.74
C ASN A 189 15.18 10.45 1.24
N ASN A 190 16.26 11.14 0.91
CA ASN A 190 16.46 12.57 1.16
C ASN A 190 16.02 13.45 -0.02
N ARG A 191 15.26 12.88 -0.97
CA ARG A 191 14.84 13.51 -2.21
C ARG A 191 13.48 12.99 -2.67
N ILE A 192 12.82 13.76 -3.53
CA ILE A 192 11.65 13.32 -4.28
C ILE A 192 12.13 12.90 -5.67
N GLY A 193 11.81 11.66 -6.06
CA GLY A 193 12.05 11.18 -7.42
C GLY A 193 11.05 11.76 -8.40
N ARG A 194 11.44 11.90 -9.67
CA ARG A 194 10.55 12.29 -10.76
C ARG A 194 10.86 11.46 -11.99
N TYR A 195 9.85 10.77 -12.48
CA TYR A 195 9.93 9.96 -13.69
C TYR A 195 8.95 10.51 -14.73
N LYS A 196 9.41 10.72 -15.97
CA LYS A 196 8.55 11.15 -17.08
C LYS A 196 7.78 9.95 -17.62
N LEU A 197 6.46 10.03 -17.62
CA LEU A 197 5.60 8.98 -18.14
C LEU A 197 5.41 9.15 -19.66
N THR A 198 5.37 8.01 -20.36
CA THR A 198 5.00 8.00 -21.78
C THR A 198 3.50 7.78 -21.91
N GLY A 199 2.83 8.62 -22.69
CA GLY A 199 1.38 8.51 -22.94
C GLY A 199 0.47 8.92 -21.78
N ALA A 200 1.03 9.50 -20.70
CA ALA A 200 0.22 10.07 -19.63
C ALA A 200 -0.37 11.43 -20.04
N ASP A 201 -1.54 11.75 -19.51
CA ASP A 201 -2.19 13.04 -19.73
C ASP A 201 -1.32 14.17 -19.14
N PRO A 202 -0.82 15.11 -19.98
CA PRO A 202 0.02 16.21 -19.53
C PRO A 202 -0.75 17.25 -18.68
N ASP A 203 -2.08 17.23 -18.71
CA ASP A 203 -2.91 18.15 -17.95
C ASP A 203 -3.50 17.50 -16.71
N PHE A 204 -3.24 16.21 -16.50
CA PHE A 204 -3.76 15.48 -15.34
C PHE A 204 -3.24 16.05 -14.03
N VAL A 205 -4.18 16.47 -13.21
CA VAL A 205 -3.97 16.88 -11.82
C VAL A 205 -4.95 16.11 -10.97
N GLN A 206 -4.43 15.24 -10.12
CA GLN A 206 -5.28 14.55 -9.15
C GLN A 206 -5.72 15.56 -8.08
N TYR A 207 -6.94 16.06 -8.21
CA TYR A 207 -7.56 16.86 -7.17
C TYR A 207 -8.12 15.94 -6.10
N ASP A 208 -7.83 16.24 -4.86
CA ASP A 208 -8.58 15.64 -3.75
C ASP A 208 -9.96 16.31 -3.70
N ARG A 209 -10.98 15.65 -4.27
CA ARG A 209 -12.37 16.14 -4.31
C ARG A 209 -12.97 16.37 -2.91
N ARG A 210 -12.28 15.95 -1.85
CA ARG A 210 -12.78 16.02 -0.48
C ARG A 210 -12.68 17.39 0.17
N TRP A 211 -11.83 18.26 -0.34
CA TRP A 211 -11.67 19.62 0.20
C TRP A 211 -12.62 20.63 -0.44
N GLY A 212 -13.72 20.14 -1.00
CA GLY A 212 -14.93 20.92 -1.24
C GLY A 212 -14.72 22.17 -2.07
N LYS A 213 -14.21 22.02 -3.28
CA LYS A 213 -14.49 22.99 -4.34
C LYS A 213 -14.70 22.23 -5.64
N SER A 214 -15.92 21.68 -5.81
CA SER A 214 -16.49 21.58 -7.13
C SER A 214 -16.62 23.02 -7.65
N ARG A 215 -15.91 23.37 -8.66
CA ARG A 215 -16.31 24.40 -9.60
C ARG A 215 -16.39 23.78 -10.98
#